data_95cbe54502d9ba9988c71caa3244b541
#
_entry.id   95cbe54502d9ba9988c71caa3244b541
#
_cell.length_a   1.000
_cell.length_b   1.000
_cell.length_c   1.000
_cell.angle_alpha   90.00
_cell.angle_beta   90.00
_cell.angle_gamma   90.00
#
_symmetry.space_group_name_H-M   'P 1'
#
loop_
_entity.id
_entity.type
_entity.pdbx_description
1 polymer ?
#
loop_
_entity_poly.entity_id
_entity_poly.type
_entity_poly.pdbx_seq_one_letter_code
_entity_poly.pdbx_strand_id
1 'polypeptide(L)' 'MEYTIRQFAKMFHTTEHTVRYYTDIELLPCRRDDSNHRIFDDESVNWMRGITYLKSCGTPIKDIKRYCDLCR' A
#
# COMPACT_ATOMS: atom_id res chain seq x y z
N MET A 1 11.65 -3.67 9.54
CA MET A 1 11.42 -2.33 10.08
C MET A 1 9.97 -1.95 9.89
N GLU A 2 9.40 -1.18 10.81
CA GLU A 2 7.98 -0.84 10.76
C GLU A 2 7.79 0.66 10.60
N TYR A 3 6.71 1.04 9.91
CA TYR A 3 6.41 2.42 9.58
C TYR A 3 4.95 2.74 9.91
N THR A 4 4.71 3.98 10.35
CA THR A 4 3.35 4.48 10.49
C THR A 4 2.81 4.85 9.10
N ILE A 5 1.48 5.06 8.99
CA ILE A 5 0.89 5.48 7.73
C ILE A 5 1.49 6.81 7.26
N ARG A 6 1.78 7.72 8.18
CA ARG A 6 2.39 9.02 7.87
C ARG A 6 3.78 8.85 7.29
N GLN A 7 4.62 8.01 7.92
CA GLN A 7 5.96 7.74 7.43
C GLN A 7 5.92 7.06 6.06
N PHE A 8 5.03 6.09 5.92
CA PHE A 8 4.89 5.33 4.69
C PHE A 8 4.45 6.22 3.52
N ALA A 9 3.46 7.10 3.76
CA ALA A 9 3.01 8.04 2.74
C ALA A 9 4.14 8.96 2.29
N LYS A 10 4.94 9.45 3.23
CA LYS A 10 6.10 10.29 2.90
C LYS A 10 7.13 9.56 2.06
N MET A 11 7.39 8.29 2.37
CA MET A 11 8.36 7.48 1.62
C MET A 11 8.01 7.38 0.15
N PHE A 12 6.72 7.37 -0.17
CA PHE A 12 6.24 7.19 -1.54
C PHE A 12 5.67 8.47 -2.14
N HIS A 13 5.92 9.62 -1.50
CA HIS A 13 5.48 10.95 -1.98
C HIS A 13 3.98 10.99 -2.29
N THR A 14 3.18 10.42 -1.39
CA THR A 14 1.73 10.37 -1.54
C THR A 14 1.05 10.83 -0.25
N THR A 15 -0.27 10.76 -0.19
CA THR A 15 -1.05 11.19 0.98
C THR A 15 -1.43 9.99 1.83
N GLU A 16 -1.68 10.24 3.13
CA GLU A 16 -2.21 9.21 4.03
C GLU A 16 -3.55 8.69 3.54
N HIS A 17 -4.37 9.57 2.97
CA HIS A 17 -5.67 9.20 2.41
C HIS A 17 -5.52 8.12 1.32
N THR A 18 -4.58 8.32 0.41
CA THR A 18 -4.32 7.38 -0.67
C THR A 18 -3.85 6.02 -0.13
N VAL A 19 -2.92 6.05 0.83
CA VAL A 19 -2.42 4.82 1.46
C VAL A 19 -3.55 4.09 2.18
N ARG A 20 -4.36 4.82 2.92
CA ARG A 20 -5.51 4.23 3.63
C ARG A 20 -6.48 3.56 2.65
N TYR A 21 -6.78 4.24 1.54
CA TYR A 21 -7.63 3.69 0.50
C TYR A 21 -7.10 2.37 -0.02
N TYR A 22 -5.80 2.30 -0.28
CA TYR A 22 -5.17 1.07 -0.78
C TYR A 22 -5.29 -0.08 0.22
N THR A 23 -5.19 0.19 1.52
CA THR A 23 -5.37 -0.84 2.54
C THR A 23 -6.84 -1.25 2.65
N ASP A 24 -7.76 -0.30 2.50
CA ASP A 24 -9.20 -0.56 2.61
C ASP A 24 -9.72 -1.47 1.50
N ILE A 25 -9.19 -1.34 0.29
CA ILE A 25 -9.55 -2.22 -0.83
C ILE A 25 -8.70 -3.48 -0.90
N GLU A 26 -7.91 -3.72 0.13
CA GLU A 26 -7.03 -4.90 0.24
C GLU A 26 -6.00 -5.00 -0.89
N LEU A 27 -5.59 -3.87 -1.42
CA LEU A 27 -4.54 -3.78 -2.42
C LEU A 27 -3.16 -3.85 -1.78
N LEU A 28 -3.00 -3.18 -0.65
CA LEU A 28 -1.74 -3.03 0.08
C LEU A 28 -1.84 -3.72 1.43
N PRO A 29 -0.98 -4.71 1.72
CA PRO A 29 -1.02 -5.37 3.04
C PRO A 29 -0.53 -4.44 4.14
N CYS A 30 -1.15 -4.52 5.29
CA CYS A 30 -0.69 -3.83 6.48
C CYS A 30 -1.15 -4.60 7.71
N ARG A 31 -0.51 -4.32 8.84
CA ARG A 31 -0.92 -4.87 10.12
C ARG A 31 -1.56 -3.77 10.98
N ARG A 32 -2.11 -4.15 12.11
CA ARG A 32 -2.66 -3.22 13.08
C ARG A 32 -1.94 -3.44 14.41
N ASP A 33 -1.66 -2.34 15.12
CA ASP A 33 -1.12 -2.43 16.47
C ASP A 33 -2.26 -2.57 17.49
N ASP A 34 -1.90 -2.59 18.79
CA ASP A 34 -2.88 -2.75 19.86
C ASP A 34 -3.90 -1.60 19.90
N SER A 35 -3.53 -0.44 19.39
CA SER A 35 -4.42 0.74 19.30
C SER A 35 -5.15 0.80 17.96
N ASN A 36 -5.08 -0.26 17.16
CA ASN A 36 -5.71 -0.36 15.84
C ASN A 36 -5.18 0.64 14.82
N HIS A 37 -3.94 1.10 14.99
CA HIS A 37 -3.27 1.92 13.99
C HIS A 37 -2.64 1.02 12.91
N ARG A 38 -2.65 1.50 11.67
CA ARG A 38 -2.03 0.77 10.56
C ARG A 38 -0.51 0.79 10.69
N ILE A 39 0.10 -0.39 10.59
CA ILE A 39 1.54 -0.57 10.64
C ILE A 39 2.00 -1.19 9.32
N PHE A 40 2.99 -0.56 8.69
CA PHE A 40 3.55 -1.00 7.42
C PHE A 40 4.97 -1.53 7.65
N ASP A 41 5.31 -2.59 6.97
CA ASP A 41 6.62 -3.22 7.10
C ASP A 41 7.30 -3.37 5.74
N ASP A 42 8.40 -4.12 5.68
CA ASP A 42 9.17 -4.29 4.45
C ASP A 42 8.35 -4.98 3.36
N GLU A 43 7.44 -5.87 3.73
CA GLU A 43 6.52 -6.49 2.78
C GLU A 43 5.60 -5.44 2.16
N SER A 44 5.07 -4.54 2.99
CA SER A 44 4.25 -3.43 2.51
C SER A 44 5.03 -2.54 1.54
N VAL A 45 6.30 -2.28 1.84
CA VAL A 45 7.17 -1.49 0.97
C VAL A 45 7.30 -2.15 -0.40
N ASN A 46 7.53 -3.46 -0.43
CA ASN A 46 7.67 -4.20 -1.69
C ASN A 46 6.39 -4.15 -2.52
N TRP A 47 5.23 -4.35 -1.88
CA TRP A 47 3.94 -4.26 -2.55
C TRP A 47 3.68 -2.86 -3.09
N MET A 48 3.99 -1.84 -2.29
CA MET A 48 3.76 -0.45 -2.71
C MET A 48 4.65 -0.06 -3.89
N ARG A 49 5.87 -0.57 -3.95
CA ARG A 49 6.76 -0.34 -5.10
C ARG A 49 6.14 -0.89 -6.38
N GLY A 50 5.58 -2.09 -6.32
CA GLY A 50 4.89 -2.70 -7.45
C GLY A 50 3.67 -1.91 -7.88
N ILE A 51 2.86 -1.47 -6.92
CA ILE A 51 1.67 -0.67 -7.18
C ILE A 51 2.05 0.65 -7.83
N THR A 52 3.06 1.33 -7.31
CA THR A 52 3.55 2.60 -7.83
C THR A 52 4.06 2.44 -9.26
N TYR A 53 4.80 1.37 -9.52
CA TYR A 53 5.30 1.07 -10.87
C TYR A 53 4.15 0.89 -11.85
N LEU A 54 3.16 0.08 -11.51
CA LEU A 54 2.03 -0.19 -12.38
C LEU A 54 1.22 1.07 -12.64
N LYS A 55 1.05 1.92 -11.62
CA LYS A 55 0.38 3.21 -11.80
C LYS A 55 1.14 4.13 -12.75
N SER A 56 2.46 4.15 -12.65
CA SER A 56 3.29 4.98 -13.53
C SER A 56 3.20 4.51 -14.99
N CYS A 57 2.88 3.25 -15.20
CA CYS A 57 2.65 2.69 -16.54
C CYS A 57 1.24 2.95 -17.05
N GLY A 58 0.40 3.65 -16.29
CA GLY A 58 -0.96 3.97 -16.68
C GLY A 58 -1.98 2.88 -16.41
N THR A 59 -1.63 1.87 -15.62
CA THR A 59 -2.54 0.78 -15.28
C THR A 59 -3.63 1.27 -14.32
N PRO A 60 -4.92 1.06 -14.61
CA PRO A 60 -5.98 1.43 -13.69
C PRO A 60 -5.91 0.66 -12.37
N ILE A 61 -6.35 1.30 -11.29
CA ILE A 61 -6.37 0.69 -9.95
C ILE A 61 -7.08 -0.68 -9.96
N LYS A 62 -8.17 -0.76 -10.70
CA LYS A 62 -8.95 -1.99 -10.83
C LYS A 62 -8.09 -3.16 -11.36
N ASP A 63 -7.26 -2.89 -12.34
CA ASP A 63 -6.39 -3.92 -12.93
C ASP A 63 -5.21 -4.24 -12.03
N ILE A 64 -4.69 -3.23 -11.31
CA ILE A 64 -3.64 -3.44 -10.32
C ILE A 64 -4.16 -4.36 -9.21
N LYS A 65 -5.38 -4.13 -8.74
CA LYS A 65 -6.02 -4.97 -7.72
C LYS A 65 -6.13 -6.41 -8.19
N ARG A 66 -6.58 -6.62 -9.42
CA ARG A 66 -6.68 -7.96 -10.02
C ARG A 66 -5.32 -8.64 -10.06
N TYR A 67 -4.28 -7.94 -10.50
CA TYR A 67 -2.93 -8.47 -10.56
C TYR A 67 -2.43 -8.88 -9.17
N CYS A 68 -2.63 -8.02 -8.17
CA CYS A 68 -2.21 -8.30 -6.81
C CYS A 68 -2.95 -9.51 -6.23
N ASP A 69 -4.24 -9.64 -6.51
CA ASP A 69 -5.02 -10.78 -6.04
C ASP A 69 -4.54 -12.11 -6.64
N LEU A 70 -4.09 -12.07 -7.90
CA LEU A 70 -3.53 -13.25 -8.55
C LEU A 70 -2.17 -13.66 -7.98
N CYS A 71 -1.43 -12.71 -7.43
CA CYS A 71 -0.10 -12.95 -6.87
C CYS A 71 -0.13 -13.40 -5.41
N ARG A 72 -1.28 -13.40 -4.77
CA ARG A 72 -1.41 -13.78 -3.35
C ARG A 72 -1.74 -15.23 -3.14
#